data_75f1786c64967793e2fe56b42aaf33f7
#
_entry.id   75f1786c64967793e2fe56b42aaf33f7
#
_cell.length_a   1.000
_cell.length_b   1.000
_cell.length_c   1.000
_cell.angle_alpha   90.00
_cell.angle_beta   90.00
_cell.angle_gamma   90.00
#
_symmetry.space_group_name_H-M   'P 1'
#
loop_
_entity.id
_entity.type
_entity.pdbx_description
1 polymer ?
#
loop_
_entity_poly.entity_id
_entity_poly.type
_entity_poly.pdbx_seq_one_letter_code
_entity_poly.pdbx_strand_id
1 'polypeptide(L)'
;ITRVHDNFKFIMKNPELYAGKIYTDERNAKRMFMGAPLNKPLIAYRKKTKFLSNFLQLSYAPDPSENIASKIAPITSVVAIVAALFYAFIGGGVAEGASAFALFAIILTPVCQLVAVNLPIKKLCSAVVKKGSMVTSYESVKQFCDTNAIIVDANDLYPSGTVTMSGIKTFSGSKVDDAIRGAAAVMFAVKAPMSSMFDNIIKSKRDTLPHVESVIYEDGLGLVGWVAGQRILLGNRRLLEAHGIKVPSVEYEKKYTDKSKQAVYLSLGGELVAMFIVTYKGSSYIAEELRSLEQNGVTILVRTIDSNITQDRIAEDFGVFYRSVKILPTGLGNITKEMTDTPDEETRAYPVHSSLPYRLPEFPLLSPP
;
A
#
# COMPACT_ATOMS: atom_id res chain seq x y z
N ILE A 1 -21.80 2.95 18.85
CA ILE A 1 -21.91 1.49 19.08
C ILE A 1 -21.88 0.73 17.75
N THR A 2 -22.71 1.08 16.75
CA THR A 2 -22.79 0.34 15.46
C THR A 2 -21.48 0.42 14.65
N ARG A 3 -20.78 1.55 14.64
CA ARG A 3 -19.47 1.72 13.99
C ARG A 3 -18.43 0.77 14.61
N VAL A 4 -18.35 0.73 15.92
CA VAL A 4 -17.46 -0.15 16.67
C VAL A 4 -17.76 -1.62 16.35
N HIS A 5 -19.05 -1.98 16.28
CA HIS A 5 -19.47 -3.34 15.93
C HIS A 5 -19.02 -3.77 14.53
N ASP A 6 -19.17 -2.91 13.52
CA ASP A 6 -18.72 -3.22 12.15
C ASP A 6 -17.21 -3.36 12.07
N ASN A 7 -16.46 -2.52 12.80
CA ASN A 7 -15.02 -2.62 12.92
C ASN A 7 -14.58 -3.92 13.63
N PHE A 8 -15.25 -4.31 14.71
CA PHE A 8 -15.00 -5.59 15.37
C PHE A 8 -15.27 -6.78 14.44
N LYS A 9 -16.36 -6.76 13.69
CA LYS A 9 -16.64 -7.79 12.69
C LYS A 9 -15.54 -7.88 11.64
N PHE A 10 -15.02 -6.75 11.17
CA PHE A 10 -13.92 -6.72 10.22
C PHE A 10 -12.66 -7.35 10.80
N ILE A 11 -12.28 -6.95 12.01
CA ILE A 11 -11.11 -7.47 12.72
C ILE A 11 -11.23 -8.99 12.94
N MET A 12 -12.38 -9.46 13.40
CA MET A 12 -12.61 -10.88 13.63
C MET A 12 -12.57 -11.74 12.36
N LYS A 13 -12.93 -11.15 11.20
CA LYS A 13 -12.85 -11.83 9.91
C LYS A 13 -11.43 -11.87 9.34
N ASN A 14 -10.56 -10.96 9.75
CA ASN A 14 -9.21 -10.80 9.19
C ASN A 14 -8.15 -10.85 10.30
N PRO A 15 -8.03 -11.97 11.04
CA PRO A 15 -7.08 -12.08 12.15
C PRO A 15 -5.62 -11.95 11.70
N GLU A 16 -5.34 -12.19 10.43
CA GLU A 16 -4.02 -12.04 9.82
C GLU A 16 -3.50 -10.60 9.82
N LEU A 17 -4.38 -9.59 9.94
CA LEU A 17 -3.97 -8.20 9.97
C LEU A 17 -3.26 -7.81 11.28
N TYR A 18 -3.53 -8.49 12.36
CA TYR A 18 -3.02 -8.12 13.69
C TYR A 18 -2.36 -9.25 14.46
N ALA A 19 -2.70 -10.49 14.17
CA ALA A 19 -2.12 -11.66 14.86
C ALA A 19 -0.88 -12.15 14.13
N GLY A 20 0.18 -12.47 14.88
CA GLY A 20 1.29 -13.24 14.34
C GLY A 20 0.80 -14.61 13.86
N LYS A 21 1.28 -15.08 12.72
CA LYS A 21 0.89 -16.37 12.16
C LYS A 21 2.10 -17.13 11.66
N ILE A 22 2.15 -18.41 12.01
CA ILE A 22 3.14 -19.36 11.48
C ILE A 22 2.50 -20.08 10.30
N TYR A 23 3.16 -20.06 9.16
CA TYR A 23 2.76 -20.75 7.95
C TYR A 23 3.67 -21.96 7.77
N THR A 24 3.13 -23.15 7.93
CA THR A 24 3.84 -24.42 7.74
C THR A 24 3.62 -25.00 6.35
N ASP A 25 2.62 -24.49 5.63
CA ASP A 25 2.29 -24.93 4.28
C ASP A 25 3.13 -24.13 3.27
N GLU A 26 3.85 -24.87 2.43
CA GLU A 26 4.75 -24.33 1.40
C GLU A 26 4.05 -23.36 0.43
N ARG A 27 2.79 -23.64 0.07
CA ARG A 27 2.02 -22.75 -0.84
C ARG A 27 1.72 -21.41 -0.21
N ASN A 28 1.31 -21.40 1.05
CA ASN A 28 1.01 -20.18 1.78
C ASN A 28 2.29 -19.41 2.14
N ALA A 29 3.36 -20.11 2.49
CA ALA A 29 4.67 -19.51 2.70
C ALA A 29 5.19 -18.85 1.42
N LYS A 30 5.11 -19.50 0.27
CA LYS A 30 5.46 -18.95 -1.06
C LYS A 30 4.65 -17.70 -1.40
N ARG A 31 3.36 -17.70 -1.09
CA ARG A 31 2.47 -16.56 -1.35
C ARG A 31 2.82 -15.33 -0.51
N MET A 32 3.23 -15.52 0.73
CA MET A 32 3.65 -14.45 1.64
C MET A 32 5.02 -13.88 1.29
N PHE A 33 5.92 -14.72 0.77
CA PHE A 33 7.28 -14.36 0.40
C PHE A 33 7.43 -14.40 -1.12
N MET A 34 6.73 -13.51 -1.80
CA MET A 34 6.95 -13.31 -3.23
C MET A 34 8.44 -13.12 -3.45
N GLY A 35 9.06 -14.20 -3.90
CA GLY A 35 10.42 -14.16 -4.35
C GLY A 35 11.52 -14.68 -3.42
N ALA A 36 11.24 -15.32 -2.31
CA ALA A 36 12.29 -16.05 -1.58
C ALA A 36 12.68 -17.35 -2.31
N PRO A 37 13.97 -17.75 -2.31
CA PRO A 37 14.40 -19.02 -2.88
C PRO A 37 13.82 -20.16 -2.04
N LEU A 38 12.95 -20.98 -2.64
CA LEU A 38 12.13 -21.95 -1.94
C LEU A 38 12.51 -23.39 -2.31
N ASN A 39 13.79 -23.69 -2.33
CA ASN A 39 14.28 -25.05 -2.56
C ASN A 39 14.23 -25.95 -1.31
N LYS A 40 13.78 -25.43 -0.17
CA LYS A 40 13.71 -26.18 1.12
C LYS A 40 12.38 -25.88 1.80
N PRO A 41 11.84 -26.83 2.60
CA PRO A 41 10.64 -26.57 3.37
C PRO A 41 10.87 -25.37 4.29
N LEU A 42 9.96 -24.41 4.23
CA LEU A 42 10.06 -23.15 4.96
C LEU A 42 8.93 -23.04 5.96
N ILE A 43 9.28 -22.56 7.13
CA ILE A 43 8.32 -21.99 8.07
C ILE A 43 8.33 -20.49 7.86
N ALA A 44 7.21 -19.93 7.44
CA ALA A 44 7.00 -18.52 7.34
C ALA A 44 6.35 -18.00 8.61
N TYR A 45 6.90 -16.96 9.19
CA TYR A 45 6.35 -16.31 10.37
C TYR A 45 5.99 -14.87 10.04
N ARG A 46 4.75 -14.49 10.28
CA ARG A 46 4.30 -13.11 10.26
C ARG A 46 4.27 -12.57 11.68
N LYS A 47 5.03 -11.51 11.92
CA LYS A 47 5.08 -10.84 13.21
C LYS A 47 3.73 -10.17 13.52
N LYS A 48 3.37 -10.11 14.79
CA LYS A 48 2.20 -9.35 15.25
C LYS A 48 2.38 -7.88 14.89
N THR A 49 1.38 -7.29 14.26
CA THR A 49 1.39 -5.87 13.89
C THR A 49 0.85 -5.00 15.04
N LYS A 50 1.16 -3.71 15.03
CA LYS A 50 0.56 -2.72 15.93
C LYS A 50 -0.79 -2.19 15.44
N PHE A 51 -1.41 -2.87 14.47
CA PHE A 51 -2.67 -2.48 13.85
C PHE A 51 -3.77 -2.14 14.88
N LEU A 52 -3.80 -2.84 16.01
CA LEU A 52 -4.78 -2.61 17.07
C LEU A 52 -4.29 -1.72 18.22
N SER A 53 -3.07 -1.20 18.19
CA SER A 53 -2.46 -0.51 19.33
C SER A 53 -3.31 0.61 19.92
N ASN A 54 -4.02 1.36 19.09
CA ASN A 54 -4.89 2.45 19.51
C ASN A 54 -6.35 2.23 19.08
N PHE A 55 -6.71 1.01 18.71
CA PHE A 55 -8.03 0.73 18.13
C PHE A 55 -9.17 1.13 19.06
N LEU A 56 -9.13 0.73 20.32
CA LEU A 56 -10.20 1.07 21.26
C LEU A 56 -10.27 2.57 21.51
N GLN A 57 -9.13 3.21 21.73
CA GLN A 57 -9.06 4.66 21.95
C GLN A 57 -9.64 5.43 20.75
N LEU A 58 -9.25 5.08 19.52
CA LEU A 58 -9.75 5.71 18.31
C LEU A 58 -11.22 5.40 18.05
N SER A 59 -11.66 4.16 18.30
CA SER A 59 -13.04 3.73 18.07
C SER A 59 -14.02 4.38 19.04
N TYR A 60 -13.60 4.70 20.26
CA TYR A 60 -14.41 5.38 21.28
C TYR A 60 -14.13 6.88 21.36
N ALA A 61 -13.23 7.42 20.54
CA ALA A 61 -13.01 8.85 20.49
C ALA A 61 -14.30 9.58 20.13
N PRO A 62 -14.71 10.59 20.92
CA PRO A 62 -15.96 11.31 20.69
C PRO A 62 -15.90 12.09 19.38
N ASP A 63 -16.99 12.08 18.64
CA ASP A 63 -17.15 12.95 17.48
C ASP A 63 -17.50 14.40 17.90
N PRO A 64 -17.43 15.38 17.00
CA PRO A 64 -17.77 16.78 17.34
C PRO A 64 -19.19 16.93 17.87
N SER A 65 -20.14 16.13 17.40
CA SER A 65 -21.53 16.18 17.87
C SER A 65 -21.67 15.64 19.29
N GLU A 66 -20.94 14.58 19.62
CA GLU A 66 -20.90 14.02 20.97
C GLU A 66 -20.19 15.00 21.95
N ASN A 67 -19.14 15.67 21.52
CA ASN A 67 -18.46 16.71 22.30
C ASN A 67 -19.39 17.91 22.59
N ILE A 68 -20.15 18.36 21.61
CA ILE A 68 -21.12 19.44 21.79
C ILE A 68 -22.26 18.95 22.67
N ALA A 69 -22.82 17.78 22.40
CA ALA A 69 -23.91 17.21 23.16
C ALA A 69 -23.55 17.02 24.64
N SER A 70 -22.34 16.53 24.92
CA SER A 70 -21.85 16.35 26.32
C SER A 70 -21.74 17.65 27.10
N LYS A 71 -21.46 18.77 26.43
CA LYS A 71 -21.38 20.10 27.06
C LYS A 71 -22.77 20.74 27.22
N ILE A 72 -23.67 20.52 26.27
CA ILE A 72 -25.02 21.11 26.28
C ILE A 72 -26.00 20.30 27.14
N ALA A 73 -25.89 18.98 27.16
CA ALA A 73 -26.81 18.11 27.88
C ALA A 73 -26.96 18.45 29.38
N PRO A 74 -25.94 18.74 30.16
CA PRO A 74 -26.11 19.13 31.56
C PRO A 74 -26.86 20.47 31.69
N ILE A 75 -26.61 21.43 30.80
CA ILE A 75 -27.27 22.73 30.81
C ILE A 75 -28.76 22.56 30.49
N THR A 76 -29.07 21.83 29.42
CA THR A 76 -30.46 21.57 29.01
C THR A 76 -31.22 20.76 30.04
N SER A 77 -30.55 19.83 30.73
CA SER A 77 -31.16 19.08 31.87
C SER A 77 -31.55 19.99 33.02
N VAL A 78 -30.68 20.92 33.39
CA VAL A 78 -30.99 21.91 34.44
C VAL A 78 -32.17 22.78 34.03
N VAL A 79 -32.17 23.28 32.79
CA VAL A 79 -33.25 24.08 32.24
C VAL A 79 -34.59 23.30 32.26
N ALA A 80 -34.59 22.03 31.89
CA ALA A 80 -35.75 21.16 31.91
C ALA A 80 -36.29 20.96 33.34
N ILE A 81 -35.40 20.76 34.32
CA ILE A 81 -35.77 20.61 35.70
C ILE A 81 -36.41 21.91 36.25
N VAL A 82 -35.79 23.07 35.99
CA VAL A 82 -36.28 24.36 36.44
C VAL A 82 -37.65 24.64 35.83
N ALA A 83 -37.81 24.41 34.55
CA ALA A 83 -39.09 24.57 33.86
C ALA A 83 -40.18 23.63 34.42
N ALA A 84 -39.83 22.37 34.71
CA ALA A 84 -40.74 21.42 35.33
C ALA A 84 -41.22 21.86 36.73
N LEU A 85 -40.28 22.33 37.58
CA LEU A 85 -40.62 22.86 38.88
C LEU A 85 -41.52 24.10 38.82
N PHE A 86 -41.21 25.01 37.90
CA PHE A 86 -42.00 26.21 37.68
C PHE A 86 -43.44 25.85 37.24
N TYR A 87 -43.61 24.89 36.34
CA TYR A 87 -44.92 24.46 35.88
C TYR A 87 -45.72 23.73 36.96
N ALA A 88 -45.01 22.91 37.80
CA ALA A 88 -45.64 22.25 38.92
C ALA A 88 -46.17 23.25 39.98
N PHE A 89 -45.45 24.36 40.18
CA PHE A 89 -45.82 25.41 41.15
C PHE A 89 -47.00 26.30 40.68
N ILE A 90 -47.05 26.64 39.37
CA ILE A 90 -48.02 27.60 38.86
C ILE A 90 -49.35 26.94 38.45
N GLY A 91 -49.32 25.73 37.97
CA GLY A 91 -50.49 25.26 37.26
C GLY A 91 -51.11 23.95 37.64
N GLY A 92 -50.43 23.02 38.26
CA GLY A 92 -51.08 21.76 38.22
C GLY A 92 -50.63 20.65 39.14
N GLY A 93 -49.64 20.90 39.92
CA GLY A 93 -49.09 19.85 40.77
C GLY A 93 -48.08 18.94 40.07
N VAL A 94 -47.73 17.82 40.72
CA VAL A 94 -46.63 16.94 40.37
C VAL A 94 -46.80 16.31 38.96
N ALA A 95 -48.03 15.96 38.56
CA ALA A 95 -48.29 15.31 37.28
C ALA A 95 -48.01 16.24 36.08
N GLU A 96 -48.39 17.50 36.20
CA GLU A 96 -48.16 18.52 35.17
C GLU A 96 -46.69 18.91 35.10
N GLY A 97 -46.02 18.99 36.24
CA GLY A 97 -44.53 19.17 36.30
C GLY A 97 -43.79 18.03 35.62
N ALA A 98 -44.21 16.78 35.84
CA ALA A 98 -43.57 15.61 35.18
C ALA A 98 -43.79 15.62 33.67
N SER A 99 -44.99 16.02 33.22
CA SER A 99 -45.31 16.14 31.78
C SER A 99 -44.47 17.25 31.11
N ALA A 100 -44.33 18.39 31.79
CA ALA A 100 -43.45 19.48 31.34
C ALA A 100 -42.01 19.07 31.27
N PHE A 101 -41.50 18.34 32.28
CA PHE A 101 -40.12 17.80 32.24
C PHE A 101 -39.92 16.90 31.03
N ALA A 102 -40.80 15.93 30.79
CA ALA A 102 -40.70 15.03 29.65
C ALA A 102 -40.69 15.79 28.32
N LEU A 103 -41.57 16.80 28.15
CA LEU A 103 -41.63 17.63 26.96
C LEU A 103 -40.31 18.39 26.75
N PHE A 104 -39.82 19.11 27.76
CA PHE A 104 -38.59 19.86 27.67
C PHE A 104 -37.39 18.95 27.47
N ALA A 105 -37.32 17.80 28.11
CA ALA A 105 -36.27 16.81 27.93
C ALA A 105 -36.18 16.31 26.48
N ILE A 106 -37.32 16.05 25.84
CA ILE A 106 -37.38 15.63 24.44
C ILE A 106 -36.96 16.76 23.49
N ILE A 107 -37.47 17.97 23.70
CA ILE A 107 -37.20 19.12 22.80
C ILE A 107 -35.77 19.60 22.91
N LEU A 108 -35.23 19.66 24.13
CA LEU A 108 -33.87 20.18 24.40
C LEU A 108 -32.77 19.16 24.19
N THR A 109 -33.08 17.87 24.06
CA THR A 109 -32.07 16.85 23.82
C THR A 109 -31.57 16.91 22.37
N PRO A 110 -30.27 17.03 22.09
CA PRO A 110 -29.73 17.19 20.73
C PRO A 110 -29.68 15.87 19.95
N VAL A 111 -30.76 15.10 19.95
CA VAL A 111 -30.87 13.79 19.29
C VAL A 111 -30.70 13.90 17.78
N CYS A 112 -31.29 14.92 17.16
CA CYS A 112 -31.20 15.13 15.72
C CYS A 112 -29.75 15.35 15.27
N GLN A 113 -28.95 16.06 16.06
CA GLN A 113 -27.53 16.31 15.78
C GLN A 113 -26.71 15.03 15.85
N LEU A 114 -26.95 14.20 16.87
CA LEU A 114 -26.28 12.90 17.02
C LEU A 114 -26.60 11.97 15.83
N VAL A 115 -27.87 11.93 15.41
CA VAL A 115 -28.31 11.12 14.26
C VAL A 115 -27.72 11.64 12.96
N ALA A 116 -27.71 12.96 12.75
CA ALA A 116 -27.20 13.59 11.53
C ALA A 116 -25.72 13.29 11.28
N VAL A 117 -24.90 13.16 12.33
CA VAL A 117 -23.47 12.83 12.20
C VAL A 117 -23.25 11.31 12.15
N ASN A 118 -23.89 10.57 13.04
CA ASN A 118 -23.61 9.14 13.18
C ASN A 118 -24.17 8.28 12.04
N LEU A 119 -25.28 8.67 11.41
CA LEU A 119 -25.90 7.89 10.34
C LEU A 119 -25.05 7.86 9.05
N PRO A 120 -24.51 8.99 8.54
CA PRO A 120 -23.60 9.00 7.41
C PRO A 120 -22.32 8.21 7.69
N ILE A 121 -21.70 8.37 8.88
CA ILE A 121 -20.50 7.65 9.27
C ILE A 121 -20.75 6.14 9.33
N LYS A 122 -21.89 5.71 9.85
CA LYS A 122 -22.27 4.29 9.84
C LYS A 122 -22.37 3.75 8.41
N LYS A 123 -23.01 4.48 7.49
CA LYS A 123 -23.11 4.09 6.08
C LYS A 123 -21.72 3.99 5.45
N LEU A 124 -20.86 4.98 5.70
CA LEU A 124 -19.46 4.98 5.23
C LEU A 124 -18.70 3.76 5.76
N CYS A 125 -18.70 3.52 7.07
CA CYS A 125 -18.04 2.36 7.67
C CYS A 125 -18.51 1.05 7.06
N SER A 126 -19.81 0.87 6.87
CA SER A 126 -20.37 -0.34 6.27
C SER A 126 -19.96 -0.52 4.81
N ALA A 127 -19.81 0.56 4.04
CA ALA A 127 -19.36 0.52 2.66
C ALA A 127 -17.85 0.17 2.57
N VAL A 128 -17.05 0.81 3.42
CA VAL A 128 -15.58 0.60 3.48
C VAL A 128 -15.23 -0.82 3.94
N VAL A 129 -15.94 -1.36 4.94
CA VAL A 129 -15.76 -2.75 5.41
C VAL A 129 -16.05 -3.77 4.30
N LYS A 130 -17.05 -3.51 3.44
CA LYS A 130 -17.34 -4.39 2.28
C LYS A 130 -16.20 -4.38 1.26
N LYS A 131 -15.45 -3.28 1.15
CA LYS A 131 -14.26 -3.15 0.27
C LYS A 131 -12.96 -3.65 0.92
N GLY A 132 -13.01 -4.22 2.13
CA GLY A 132 -11.84 -4.78 2.81
C GLY A 132 -11.01 -3.78 3.61
N SER A 133 -11.58 -2.62 3.95
CA SER A 133 -10.92 -1.57 4.74
C SER A 133 -11.73 -1.20 5.97
N MET A 134 -11.15 -0.42 6.87
CA MET A 134 -11.79 -0.04 8.13
C MET A 134 -11.57 1.43 8.45
N VAL A 135 -12.60 2.10 8.93
CA VAL A 135 -12.53 3.47 9.47
C VAL A 135 -12.71 3.42 10.98
N THR A 136 -11.69 3.83 11.72
CA THR A 136 -11.66 3.72 13.19
C THR A 136 -12.35 4.87 13.92
N SER A 137 -12.21 6.11 13.40
CA SER A 137 -12.70 7.31 14.11
C SER A 137 -13.24 8.37 13.15
N TYR A 138 -13.97 9.34 13.71
CA TYR A 138 -14.37 10.54 12.98
C TYR A 138 -13.16 11.38 12.55
N GLU A 139 -12.14 11.48 13.39
CA GLU A 139 -10.92 12.21 13.08
C GLU A 139 -10.23 11.65 11.83
N SER A 140 -10.20 10.33 11.70
CA SER A 140 -9.69 9.68 10.48
C SER A 140 -10.49 10.10 9.24
N VAL A 141 -11.84 10.17 9.33
CA VAL A 141 -12.67 10.64 8.21
C VAL A 141 -12.35 12.08 7.86
N LYS A 142 -12.19 12.95 8.87
CA LYS A 142 -11.86 14.36 8.67
C LYS A 142 -10.50 14.54 7.97
N GLN A 143 -9.48 13.80 8.41
CA GLN A 143 -8.17 13.84 7.76
C GLN A 143 -8.24 13.41 6.30
N PHE A 144 -9.04 12.38 5.97
CA PHE A 144 -9.22 11.95 4.59
C PHE A 144 -10.03 12.94 3.73
N CYS A 145 -10.97 13.68 4.31
CA CYS A 145 -11.74 14.69 3.57
C CYS A 145 -10.88 15.83 3.02
N ASP A 146 -9.79 16.17 3.71
CA ASP A 146 -8.86 17.23 3.32
C ASP A 146 -7.70 16.71 2.44
N THR A 147 -7.72 15.42 2.09
CA THR A 147 -6.67 14.81 1.26
C THR A 147 -6.81 15.25 -0.19
N ASN A 148 -5.80 15.93 -0.71
CA ASN A 148 -5.74 16.40 -2.11
C ASN A 148 -4.67 15.66 -2.93
N ALA A 149 -3.89 14.80 -2.32
CA ALA A 149 -2.91 13.95 -3.00
C ALA A 149 -2.74 12.61 -2.28
N ILE A 150 -2.45 11.57 -3.04
CA ILE A 150 -2.08 10.25 -2.52
C ILE A 150 -0.73 9.83 -3.09
N ILE A 151 0.03 9.09 -2.29
CA ILE A 151 1.29 8.48 -2.73
C ILE A 151 1.02 7.00 -2.95
N VAL A 152 1.34 6.51 -4.16
CA VAL A 152 1.14 5.13 -4.60
C VAL A 152 2.48 4.57 -5.02
N ASP A 153 2.77 3.34 -4.66
CA ASP A 153 3.96 2.63 -5.15
C ASP A 153 3.68 2.07 -6.56
N ALA A 154 4.68 2.10 -7.42
CA ALA A 154 4.57 1.55 -8.76
C ALA A 154 4.22 0.05 -8.76
N ASN A 155 4.62 -0.70 -7.72
CA ASN A 155 4.23 -2.10 -7.55
C ASN A 155 2.73 -2.30 -7.30
N ASP A 156 2.05 -1.30 -6.73
CA ASP A 156 0.60 -1.33 -6.53
C ASP A 156 -0.15 -1.05 -7.84
N LEU A 157 0.42 -0.20 -8.71
CA LEU A 157 -0.12 0.09 -10.04
C LEU A 157 0.12 -1.06 -11.02
N TYR A 158 1.30 -1.65 -10.95
CA TYR A 158 1.71 -2.78 -11.79
C TYR A 158 2.03 -4.01 -10.93
N PRO A 159 1.02 -4.68 -10.38
CA PRO A 159 1.21 -5.87 -9.56
C PRO A 159 1.82 -7.02 -10.36
N SER A 160 2.26 -8.04 -9.64
CA SER A 160 2.88 -9.24 -10.22
C SER A 160 2.05 -9.82 -11.37
N GLY A 161 2.70 -10.04 -12.51
CA GLY A 161 2.07 -10.60 -13.72
C GLY A 161 1.54 -9.55 -14.71
N THR A 162 1.53 -8.26 -14.36
CA THR A 162 1.14 -7.19 -15.29
C THR A 162 2.32 -6.67 -16.13
N VAL A 163 3.54 -6.92 -15.67
CA VAL A 163 4.77 -6.63 -16.40
C VAL A 163 5.31 -7.93 -16.97
N THR A 164 5.44 -8.01 -18.29
CA THR A 164 5.84 -9.23 -19.00
C THR A 164 6.97 -8.98 -19.98
N MET A 165 7.85 -9.97 -20.14
CA MET A 165 8.90 -9.91 -21.16
C MET A 165 8.35 -10.40 -22.50
N SER A 166 8.36 -9.53 -23.49
CA SER A 166 7.92 -9.85 -24.87
C SER A 166 9.08 -10.34 -25.75
N GLY A 167 10.32 -10.05 -25.37
CA GLY A 167 11.50 -10.51 -26.10
C GLY A 167 12.81 -10.04 -25.50
N ILE A 168 13.89 -10.62 -25.98
CA ILE A 168 15.26 -10.23 -25.65
C ILE A 168 16.10 -10.19 -26.92
N LYS A 169 16.98 -9.20 -27.02
CA LYS A 169 18.03 -9.08 -28.03
C LYS A 169 19.36 -8.97 -27.32
N THR A 170 20.30 -9.85 -27.65
CA THR A 170 21.66 -9.81 -27.12
C THR A 170 22.61 -9.18 -28.12
N PHE A 171 23.65 -8.55 -27.60
CA PHE A 171 24.72 -7.89 -28.34
C PHE A 171 26.08 -8.44 -27.91
N SER A 172 27.14 -8.13 -28.68
CA SER A 172 28.52 -8.48 -28.34
C SER A 172 28.76 -9.97 -28.07
N GLY A 173 27.97 -10.87 -28.69
CA GLY A 173 28.10 -12.31 -28.48
C GLY A 173 27.70 -12.82 -27.08
N SER A 174 27.06 -11.98 -26.28
CA SER A 174 26.64 -12.31 -24.91
C SER A 174 25.55 -13.39 -24.89
N LYS A 175 25.64 -14.29 -23.91
CA LYS A 175 24.63 -15.34 -23.72
C LYS A 175 23.36 -14.76 -23.09
N VAL A 176 22.21 -15.22 -23.56
CA VAL A 176 20.90 -14.81 -23.03
C VAL A 176 20.78 -15.07 -21.54
N ASP A 177 21.27 -16.22 -21.06
CA ASP A 177 21.18 -16.61 -19.65
C ASP A 177 21.98 -15.66 -18.75
N ASP A 178 23.17 -15.22 -19.17
CA ASP A 178 24.01 -14.32 -18.40
C ASP A 178 23.37 -12.91 -18.33
N ALA A 179 22.77 -12.46 -19.42
CA ALA A 179 22.01 -11.21 -19.45
C ALA A 179 20.81 -11.25 -18.51
N ILE A 180 20.04 -12.35 -18.54
CA ILE A 180 18.89 -12.52 -17.64
C ILE A 180 19.31 -12.56 -16.17
N ARG A 181 20.40 -13.28 -15.84
CA ARG A 181 20.91 -13.38 -14.47
C ARG A 181 21.39 -12.02 -13.94
N GLY A 182 22.12 -11.27 -14.74
CA GLY A 182 22.59 -9.94 -14.35
C GLY A 182 21.44 -8.97 -14.09
N ALA A 183 20.49 -8.91 -15.02
CA ALA A 183 19.31 -8.07 -14.87
C ALA A 183 18.43 -8.49 -13.67
N ALA A 184 18.20 -9.80 -13.50
CA ALA A 184 17.43 -10.35 -12.40
C ALA A 184 18.06 -10.02 -11.04
N ALA A 185 19.38 -10.16 -10.91
CA ALA A 185 20.07 -9.85 -9.66
C ALA A 185 19.81 -8.41 -9.20
N VAL A 186 19.95 -7.44 -10.10
CA VAL A 186 19.70 -6.02 -9.81
C VAL A 186 18.22 -5.78 -9.49
N MET A 187 17.29 -6.33 -10.28
CA MET A 187 15.87 -6.13 -10.10
C MET A 187 15.36 -6.69 -8.76
N PHE A 188 15.91 -7.83 -8.31
CA PHE A 188 15.56 -8.38 -6.99
C PHE A 188 16.12 -7.56 -5.83
N ALA A 189 17.32 -7.01 -5.98
CA ALA A 189 17.93 -6.17 -4.96
C ALA A 189 17.06 -4.93 -4.65
N VAL A 190 16.45 -4.35 -5.67
CA VAL A 190 15.63 -3.12 -5.55
C VAL A 190 14.13 -3.37 -5.45
N LYS A 191 13.65 -4.61 -5.65
CA LYS A 191 12.22 -4.98 -5.62
C LYS A 191 11.36 -4.16 -6.59
N ALA A 192 11.86 -3.91 -7.80
CA ALA A 192 11.13 -3.20 -8.86
C ALA A 192 9.92 -4.00 -9.37
N PRO A 193 8.91 -3.37 -10.03
CA PRO A 193 7.77 -4.06 -10.63
C PRO A 193 8.18 -5.17 -11.61
N MET A 194 9.28 -4.97 -12.34
CA MET A 194 9.84 -5.99 -13.23
C MET A 194 10.42 -7.22 -12.51
N SER A 195 10.62 -7.18 -11.19
CA SER A 195 11.19 -8.32 -10.44
C SER A 195 10.38 -9.59 -10.61
N SER A 196 9.06 -9.48 -10.60
CA SER A 196 8.15 -10.62 -10.79
C SER A 196 8.27 -11.27 -12.16
N MET A 197 8.55 -10.48 -13.19
CA MET A 197 8.79 -10.96 -14.55
C MET A 197 10.07 -11.83 -14.61
N PHE A 198 11.16 -11.34 -14.01
CA PHE A 198 12.41 -12.11 -13.95
C PHE A 198 12.27 -13.37 -13.09
N ASP A 199 11.50 -13.33 -12.00
CA ASP A 199 11.25 -14.50 -11.14
C ASP A 199 10.59 -15.64 -11.92
N ASN A 200 9.62 -15.32 -12.75
CA ASN A 200 8.97 -16.29 -13.63
C ASN A 200 9.94 -16.94 -14.63
N ILE A 201 10.90 -16.16 -15.15
CA ILE A 201 11.87 -16.63 -16.15
C ILE A 201 12.92 -17.55 -15.53
N ILE A 202 13.48 -17.15 -14.38
CA ILE A 202 14.50 -17.96 -13.68
C ILE A 202 13.88 -19.10 -12.87
N LYS A 203 12.55 -19.24 -12.89
CA LYS A 203 11.80 -20.29 -12.15
C LYS A 203 12.18 -20.35 -10.68
N SER A 204 12.29 -19.20 -10.04
CA SER A 204 12.66 -19.00 -8.64
C SER A 204 14.06 -19.54 -8.24
N LYS A 205 14.96 -19.80 -9.20
CA LYS A 205 16.35 -20.21 -8.94
C LYS A 205 17.24 -19.01 -8.57
N ARG A 206 16.93 -18.33 -7.48
CA ARG A 206 17.64 -17.12 -7.05
C ARG A 206 19.02 -17.41 -6.49
N ASP A 207 19.26 -18.62 -5.98
CA ASP A 207 20.56 -19.02 -5.43
C ASP A 207 21.70 -18.99 -6.47
N THR A 208 21.34 -18.96 -7.76
CA THR A 208 22.31 -18.90 -8.86
C THR A 208 22.61 -17.48 -9.33
N LEU A 209 22.00 -16.47 -8.72
CA LEU A 209 22.21 -15.09 -9.10
C LEU A 209 23.51 -14.55 -8.53
N PRO A 210 24.22 -13.70 -9.28
CA PRO A 210 25.43 -13.05 -8.79
C PRO A 210 25.10 -12.10 -7.63
N HIS A 211 26.08 -11.95 -6.74
CA HIS A 211 25.96 -11.02 -5.61
C HIS A 211 25.91 -9.57 -6.09
N VAL A 212 24.99 -8.81 -5.56
CA VAL A 212 24.83 -7.38 -5.84
C VAL A 212 25.43 -6.59 -4.68
N GLU A 213 26.44 -5.80 -4.97
CA GLU A 213 27.19 -5.02 -3.98
C GLU A 213 26.48 -3.71 -3.64
N SER A 214 26.07 -2.99 -4.68
CA SER A 214 25.34 -1.73 -4.53
C SER A 214 24.48 -1.45 -5.76
N VAL A 215 23.34 -0.78 -5.55
CA VAL A 215 22.49 -0.30 -6.64
C VAL A 215 21.97 1.09 -6.30
N ILE A 216 22.05 2.00 -7.25
CA ILE A 216 21.52 3.36 -7.18
C ILE A 216 20.56 3.54 -8.34
N TYR A 217 19.44 4.18 -8.10
CA TYR A 217 18.51 4.59 -9.14
C TYR A 217 18.79 6.02 -9.57
N GLU A 218 19.03 6.20 -10.85
CA GLU A 218 19.09 7.52 -11.49
C GLU A 218 17.70 7.89 -12.00
N ASP A 219 17.15 8.98 -11.49
CA ASP A 219 15.76 9.39 -11.72
C ASP A 219 15.43 9.49 -13.22
N GLY A 220 14.43 8.71 -13.63
CA GLY A 220 13.93 8.63 -15.00
C GLY A 220 14.90 8.02 -16.01
N LEU A 221 16.02 7.47 -15.58
CA LEU A 221 17.03 6.83 -16.42
C LEU A 221 17.11 5.32 -16.17
N GLY A 222 17.29 4.89 -14.93
CA GLY A 222 17.37 3.48 -14.57
C GLY A 222 18.30 3.19 -13.39
N LEU A 223 18.77 1.97 -13.31
CA LEU A 223 19.59 1.44 -12.22
C LEU A 223 21.06 1.34 -12.62
N VAL A 224 21.91 1.83 -11.75
CA VAL A 224 23.38 1.73 -11.84
C VAL A 224 23.85 0.96 -10.62
N GLY A 225 24.67 -0.06 -10.81
CA GLY A 225 25.15 -0.85 -9.69
C GLY A 225 26.42 -1.62 -9.99
N TRP A 226 26.82 -2.43 -9.00
CA TRP A 226 27.97 -3.33 -9.08
C TRP A 226 27.48 -4.75 -8.77
N VAL A 227 27.81 -5.66 -9.66
CA VAL A 227 27.42 -7.07 -9.58
C VAL A 227 28.67 -7.91 -9.86
N ALA A 228 29.07 -8.73 -8.90
CA ALA A 228 30.26 -9.57 -8.99
C ALA A 228 31.53 -8.79 -9.47
N GLY A 229 31.75 -7.60 -8.92
CA GLY A 229 32.88 -6.74 -9.24
C GLY A 229 32.80 -6.04 -10.61
N GLN A 230 31.69 -6.15 -11.33
CA GLN A 230 31.48 -5.46 -12.60
C GLN A 230 30.39 -4.41 -12.50
N ARG A 231 30.60 -3.28 -13.15
CA ARG A 231 29.57 -2.24 -13.26
C ARG A 231 28.42 -2.71 -14.14
N ILE A 232 27.21 -2.58 -13.64
CA ILE A 232 25.99 -2.90 -14.37
C ILE A 232 25.12 -1.66 -14.53
N LEU A 233 24.56 -1.48 -15.73
CA LEU A 233 23.54 -0.46 -16.02
C LEU A 233 22.30 -1.16 -16.55
N LEU A 234 21.14 -0.84 -15.98
CA LEU A 234 19.87 -1.42 -16.37
C LEU A 234 18.81 -0.33 -16.42
N GLY A 235 18.40 0.07 -17.61
CA GLY A 235 17.46 1.18 -17.77
C GLY A 235 17.15 1.51 -19.22
N ASN A 236 16.71 2.74 -19.44
CA ASN A 236 16.36 3.20 -20.78
C ASN A 236 17.60 3.61 -21.60
N ARG A 237 17.41 3.93 -22.90
CA ARG A 237 18.48 4.42 -23.79
C ARG A 237 19.29 5.55 -23.20
N ARG A 238 18.62 6.53 -22.57
CA ARG A 238 19.25 7.72 -22.01
C ARG A 238 20.24 7.41 -20.90
N LEU A 239 19.99 6.36 -20.10
CA LEU A 239 20.94 5.90 -19.09
C LEU A 239 22.28 5.49 -19.72
N LEU A 240 22.22 4.65 -20.77
CA LEU A 240 23.42 4.13 -21.40
C LEU A 240 24.21 5.25 -22.11
N GLU A 241 23.51 6.14 -22.83
CA GLU A 241 24.09 7.30 -23.48
C GLU A 241 24.77 8.25 -22.49
N ALA A 242 24.13 8.52 -21.33
CA ALA A 242 24.70 9.34 -20.26
C ALA A 242 26.00 8.73 -19.68
N HIS A 243 26.12 7.41 -19.70
CA HIS A 243 27.29 6.69 -19.26
C HIS A 243 28.28 6.33 -20.41
N GLY A 244 28.11 6.93 -21.60
CA GLY A 244 29.03 6.79 -22.74
C GLY A 244 28.98 5.44 -23.45
N ILE A 245 27.90 4.65 -23.25
CA ILE A 245 27.74 3.34 -23.87
C ILE A 245 27.01 3.49 -25.21
N LYS A 246 27.56 2.93 -26.25
CA LYS A 246 26.93 2.93 -27.59
C LYS A 246 25.70 2.05 -27.59
N VAL A 247 24.56 2.62 -27.95
CA VAL A 247 23.28 1.93 -28.13
C VAL A 247 22.90 1.87 -29.60
N PRO A 248 22.06 0.90 -30.02
CA PRO A 248 21.57 0.83 -31.41
C PRO A 248 20.81 2.09 -31.80
N SER A 249 20.61 2.30 -33.11
CA SER A 249 19.87 3.46 -33.58
C SER A 249 18.41 3.46 -33.08
N VAL A 250 17.79 4.62 -33.03
CA VAL A 250 16.38 4.76 -32.64
C VAL A 250 15.45 3.98 -33.58
N GLU A 251 15.79 3.91 -34.87
CA GLU A 251 15.03 3.12 -35.88
C GLU A 251 15.11 1.63 -35.56
N TYR A 252 16.24 1.15 -35.06
CA TYR A 252 16.38 -0.24 -34.64
C TYR A 252 15.51 -0.54 -33.44
N GLU A 253 15.49 0.33 -32.44
CA GLU A 253 14.66 0.20 -31.26
C GLU A 253 13.17 0.20 -31.61
N LYS A 254 12.72 1.14 -32.46
CA LYS A 254 11.33 1.25 -32.91
C LYS A 254 10.80 0.01 -33.64
N LYS A 255 11.66 -0.87 -34.17
CA LYS A 255 11.23 -2.16 -34.74
C LYS A 255 10.66 -3.12 -33.69
N TYR A 256 11.04 -2.96 -32.44
CA TYR A 256 10.68 -3.87 -31.35
C TYR A 256 9.80 -3.21 -30.29
N THR A 257 9.71 -1.89 -30.29
CA THR A 257 8.95 -1.10 -29.34
C THR A 257 7.73 -0.46 -30.00
N ASP A 258 6.67 -0.32 -29.24
CA ASP A 258 5.45 0.38 -29.61
C ASP A 258 4.90 1.10 -28.36
N LYS A 259 3.65 1.57 -28.40
CA LYS A 259 3.02 2.22 -27.25
C LYS A 259 2.97 1.33 -26.02
N SER A 260 2.82 0.02 -26.17
CA SER A 260 2.72 -0.94 -25.08
C SER A 260 4.06 -1.59 -24.71
N LYS A 261 5.01 -1.64 -25.65
CA LYS A 261 6.31 -2.31 -25.49
C LYS A 261 7.44 -1.30 -25.34
N GLN A 262 8.21 -1.45 -24.30
CA GLN A 262 9.34 -0.58 -23.97
C GLN A 262 10.65 -1.35 -23.99
N ALA A 263 11.73 -0.64 -24.36
CA ALA A 263 13.07 -1.19 -24.30
C ALA A 263 13.71 -0.92 -22.94
N VAL A 264 14.31 -1.96 -22.36
CA VAL A 264 15.19 -1.88 -21.20
C VAL A 264 16.54 -2.41 -21.61
N TYR A 265 17.56 -1.58 -21.54
CA TYR A 265 18.92 -1.94 -21.92
C TYR A 265 19.70 -2.43 -20.72
N LEU A 266 20.54 -3.42 -20.95
CA LEU A 266 21.49 -3.95 -20.00
C LEU A 266 22.92 -3.74 -20.53
N SER A 267 23.77 -3.14 -19.70
CA SER A 267 25.20 -3.09 -19.92
C SER A 267 25.94 -3.73 -18.76
N LEU A 268 27.01 -4.44 -19.06
CA LEU A 268 27.94 -5.03 -18.09
C LEU A 268 29.38 -4.63 -18.47
N GLY A 269 30.17 -4.19 -17.50
CA GLY A 269 31.54 -3.82 -17.70
C GLY A 269 31.80 -2.71 -18.74
N GLY A 270 30.77 -1.91 -19.06
CA GLY A 270 30.86 -0.84 -20.06
C GLY A 270 30.46 -1.24 -21.48
N GLU A 271 30.05 -2.50 -21.69
CA GLU A 271 29.58 -2.98 -22.97
C GLU A 271 28.06 -3.21 -22.98
N LEU A 272 27.40 -2.96 -24.10
CA LEU A 272 25.99 -3.29 -24.29
C LEU A 272 25.82 -4.81 -24.42
N VAL A 273 25.08 -5.41 -23.48
CA VAL A 273 24.88 -6.87 -23.41
C VAL A 273 23.54 -7.27 -23.99
N ALA A 274 22.46 -6.59 -23.59
CA ALA A 274 21.13 -6.96 -24.03
C ALA A 274 20.17 -5.78 -24.06
N MET A 275 19.08 -5.96 -24.82
CA MET A 275 17.87 -5.15 -24.83
C MET A 275 16.69 -6.07 -24.54
N PHE A 276 16.04 -5.86 -23.41
CA PHE A 276 14.79 -6.52 -23.05
C PHE A 276 13.62 -5.71 -23.60
N ILE A 277 12.64 -6.39 -24.17
CA ILE A 277 11.40 -5.79 -24.63
C ILE A 277 10.34 -6.15 -23.61
N VAL A 278 9.88 -5.14 -22.88
CA VAL A 278 8.99 -5.29 -21.72
C VAL A 278 7.64 -4.67 -22.05
N THR A 279 6.57 -5.38 -21.75
CA THR A 279 5.20 -4.92 -21.89
C THR A 279 4.59 -4.67 -20.52
N TYR A 280 4.02 -3.47 -20.34
CA TYR A 280 3.25 -3.09 -19.18
C TYR A 280 1.77 -3.17 -19.52
N LYS A 281 0.97 -3.72 -18.62
CA LYS A 281 -0.47 -3.84 -18.80
C LYS A 281 -1.18 -3.36 -17.53
N GLY A 282 -1.83 -2.22 -17.63
CA GLY A 282 -2.67 -1.69 -16.55
C GLY A 282 -3.86 -2.61 -16.25
N SER A 283 -4.24 -2.71 -14.98
CA SER A 283 -5.45 -3.39 -14.55
C SER A 283 -6.66 -2.47 -14.70
N SER A 284 -7.75 -2.97 -15.28
CA SER A 284 -9.01 -2.21 -15.41
C SER A 284 -9.59 -1.79 -14.06
N TYR A 285 -9.43 -2.64 -13.04
CA TYR A 285 -9.86 -2.32 -11.68
C TYR A 285 -9.09 -1.13 -11.09
N ILE A 286 -7.76 -1.12 -11.22
CA ILE A 286 -6.92 -0.01 -10.76
C ILE A 286 -7.24 1.26 -11.57
N ALA A 287 -7.47 1.13 -12.87
CA ALA A 287 -7.85 2.26 -13.73
C ALA A 287 -9.15 2.94 -13.26
N GLU A 288 -10.14 2.15 -12.85
CA GLU A 288 -11.41 2.67 -12.33
C GLU A 288 -11.23 3.43 -11.01
N GLU A 289 -10.44 2.87 -10.08
CA GLU A 289 -10.16 3.52 -8.79
C GLU A 289 -9.33 4.81 -8.99
N LEU A 290 -8.32 4.81 -9.87
CA LEU A 290 -7.54 6.02 -10.15
C LEU A 290 -8.37 7.13 -10.80
N ARG A 291 -9.28 6.80 -11.73
CA ARG A 291 -10.22 7.76 -12.31
C ARG A 291 -11.18 8.33 -11.26
N SER A 292 -11.63 7.48 -10.33
CA SER A 292 -12.47 7.94 -9.21
C SER A 292 -11.74 8.95 -8.34
N LEU A 293 -10.46 8.72 -8.03
CA LEU A 293 -9.62 9.68 -7.29
C LEU A 293 -9.45 11.00 -8.06
N GLU A 294 -9.16 10.91 -9.35
CA GLU A 294 -9.02 12.07 -10.23
C GLU A 294 -10.30 12.92 -10.29
N GLN A 295 -11.47 12.29 -10.45
CA GLN A 295 -12.77 12.97 -10.45
C GLN A 295 -13.04 13.71 -9.14
N ASN A 296 -12.47 13.25 -8.04
CA ASN A 296 -12.52 13.92 -6.74
C ASN A 296 -11.39 14.95 -6.53
N GLY A 297 -10.62 15.27 -7.56
CA GLY A 297 -9.56 16.27 -7.50
C GLY A 297 -8.29 15.81 -6.77
N VAL A 298 -8.11 14.51 -6.55
CA VAL A 298 -6.95 13.96 -5.86
C VAL A 298 -5.79 13.76 -6.83
N THR A 299 -4.64 14.34 -6.54
CA THR A 299 -3.41 14.15 -7.31
C THR A 299 -2.75 12.82 -6.94
N ILE A 300 -2.32 12.07 -7.94
CA ILE A 300 -1.68 10.77 -7.79
C ILE A 300 -0.16 10.97 -7.88
N LEU A 301 0.54 10.76 -6.77
CA LEU A 301 1.99 10.85 -6.68
C LEU A 301 2.55 9.42 -6.73
N VAL A 302 3.31 9.10 -7.78
CA VAL A 302 3.80 7.73 -7.98
C VAL A 302 5.28 7.65 -7.61
N ARG A 303 5.58 6.72 -6.71
CA ARG A 303 6.92 6.35 -6.31
C ARG A 303 7.37 5.16 -7.17
N THR A 304 8.42 5.34 -7.94
CA THR A 304 8.96 4.30 -8.83
C THR A 304 10.48 4.32 -8.88
N ILE A 305 11.05 3.15 -9.12
CA ILE A 305 12.46 2.92 -9.47
C ILE A 305 12.58 2.26 -10.85
N ASP A 306 11.52 2.32 -11.62
CA ASP A 306 11.47 1.83 -12.99
C ASP A 306 11.36 3.02 -13.95
N SER A 307 12.38 3.21 -14.77
CA SER A 307 12.49 4.34 -15.70
C SER A 307 11.45 4.32 -16.84
N ASN A 308 10.79 3.20 -17.06
CA ASN A 308 9.74 3.07 -18.08
C ASN A 308 8.35 3.40 -17.52
N ILE A 309 8.20 3.49 -16.20
CA ILE A 309 6.98 3.96 -15.57
C ILE A 309 7.04 5.47 -15.50
N THR A 310 6.61 6.10 -16.58
CA THR A 310 6.55 7.54 -16.74
C THR A 310 5.13 8.07 -16.50
N GLN A 311 5.01 9.36 -16.34
CA GLN A 311 3.73 10.05 -16.19
C GLN A 311 2.81 9.79 -17.39
N ASP A 312 3.34 9.86 -18.64
CA ASP A 312 2.61 9.56 -19.87
C ASP A 312 2.12 8.11 -19.89
N ARG A 313 2.99 7.17 -19.49
CA ARG A 313 2.64 5.75 -19.42
C ARG A 313 1.48 5.49 -18.50
N ILE A 314 1.52 6.02 -17.28
CA ILE A 314 0.45 5.85 -16.31
C ILE A 314 -0.84 6.47 -16.83
N ALA A 315 -0.76 7.66 -17.44
CA ALA A 315 -1.91 8.33 -18.01
C ALA A 315 -2.57 7.49 -19.13
N GLU A 316 -1.77 6.89 -20.03
CA GLU A 316 -2.26 6.03 -21.10
C GLU A 316 -2.82 4.69 -20.58
N ASP A 317 -2.07 3.98 -19.74
CA ASP A 317 -2.42 2.63 -19.27
C ASP A 317 -3.68 2.62 -18.40
N PHE A 318 -3.92 3.68 -17.62
CA PHE A 318 -5.06 3.77 -16.70
C PHE A 318 -6.15 4.76 -17.17
N GLY A 319 -5.92 5.49 -18.25
CA GLY A 319 -6.89 6.44 -18.78
C GLY A 319 -7.22 7.58 -17.82
N VAL A 320 -6.20 8.14 -17.16
CA VAL A 320 -6.25 9.32 -16.30
C VAL A 320 -5.55 10.50 -16.98
N PHE A 321 -5.89 11.73 -16.58
CA PHE A 321 -5.22 12.89 -17.15
C PHE A 321 -3.75 12.97 -16.75
N TYR A 322 -2.90 13.32 -17.68
CA TYR A 322 -1.48 13.51 -17.46
C TYR A 322 -1.17 14.43 -16.26
N ARG A 323 -1.93 15.51 -16.08
CA ARG A 323 -1.70 16.48 -14.98
C ARG A 323 -2.07 15.95 -13.60
N SER A 324 -2.92 14.93 -13.54
CA SER A 324 -3.36 14.31 -12.28
C SER A 324 -2.33 13.34 -11.71
N VAL A 325 -1.33 12.95 -12.50
CA VAL A 325 -0.27 12.01 -12.11
C VAL A 325 1.06 12.76 -12.04
N LYS A 326 1.88 12.46 -11.04
CA LYS A 326 3.26 12.96 -10.93
C LYS A 326 4.18 11.86 -10.43
N ILE A 327 5.38 11.76 -10.99
CA ILE A 327 6.42 10.87 -10.51
C ILE A 327 7.22 11.58 -9.43
N LEU A 328 7.38 10.92 -8.28
CA LEU A 328 8.20 11.44 -7.19
C LEU A 328 9.69 11.18 -7.48
N PRO A 329 10.55 12.20 -7.37
CA PRO A 329 12.00 12.00 -7.35
C PRO A 329 12.42 11.03 -6.24
N THR A 330 13.48 10.24 -6.47
CA THR A 330 13.91 9.18 -5.55
C THR A 330 14.17 9.68 -4.14
N GLY A 331 14.78 10.85 -3.98
CA GLY A 331 15.03 11.44 -2.66
C GLY A 331 13.75 11.65 -1.86
N LEU A 332 12.71 12.22 -2.48
CA LEU A 332 11.40 12.41 -1.85
C LEU A 332 10.68 11.07 -1.62
N GLY A 333 10.78 10.14 -2.57
CA GLY A 333 10.21 8.80 -2.46
C GLY A 333 10.76 8.01 -1.28
N ASN A 334 12.07 8.10 -1.02
CA ASN A 334 12.72 7.46 0.12
C ASN A 334 12.27 8.06 1.45
N ILE A 335 12.24 9.39 1.56
CA ILE A 335 11.75 10.07 2.77
C ILE A 335 10.31 9.65 3.08
N THR A 336 9.43 9.65 2.08
CA THR A 336 8.03 9.23 2.30
C THR A 336 7.92 7.76 2.68
N LYS A 337 8.79 6.91 2.15
CA LYS A 337 8.84 5.49 2.51
C LYS A 337 9.25 5.30 3.97
N GLU A 338 10.31 5.96 4.42
CA GLU A 338 10.75 5.91 5.82
C GLU A 338 9.67 6.41 6.79
N MET A 339 8.88 7.40 6.39
CA MET A 339 7.76 7.92 7.20
C MET A 339 6.55 6.98 7.24
N THR A 340 6.33 6.18 6.21
CA THR A 340 5.14 5.33 6.07
C THR A 340 5.40 3.86 6.38
N ASP A 341 6.62 3.36 6.20
CA ASP A 341 6.98 1.98 6.52
C ASP A 341 6.97 1.79 8.04
N THR A 342 6.03 1.01 8.52
CA THR A 342 5.99 0.62 9.92
C THR A 342 7.00 -0.50 10.17
N PRO A 343 7.94 -0.33 11.12
CA PRO A 343 8.99 -1.33 11.40
C PRO A 343 8.44 -2.69 11.86
N ASP A 344 7.15 -2.77 12.18
CA ASP A 344 6.51 -3.94 12.77
C ASP A 344 5.98 -4.97 11.75
N GLU A 345 5.99 -4.66 10.46
CA GLU A 345 5.51 -5.57 9.40
C GLU A 345 6.62 -6.45 8.81
N GLU A 346 7.72 -6.67 9.54
CA GLU A 346 8.74 -7.61 9.10
C GLU A 346 8.19 -9.04 9.07
N THR A 347 8.02 -9.52 7.85
CA THR A 347 7.72 -10.92 7.60
C THR A 347 9.04 -11.65 7.31
N ARG A 348 9.38 -12.66 8.08
CA ARG A 348 10.63 -13.42 7.94
C ARG A 348 10.36 -14.87 7.55
N ALA A 349 11.13 -15.39 6.58
CA ALA A 349 11.19 -16.80 6.24
C ALA A 349 12.45 -17.42 6.82
N TYR A 350 12.33 -18.60 7.40
CA TYR A 350 13.43 -19.34 7.95
C TYR A 350 13.52 -20.72 7.27
N PRO A 351 14.67 -21.11 6.74
CA PRO A 351 14.87 -22.47 6.24
C PRO A 351 14.83 -23.45 7.43
N VAL A 352 14.10 -24.55 7.28
CA VAL A 352 14.07 -25.64 8.26
C VAL A 352 15.19 -26.62 7.93
N HIS A 353 16.25 -26.63 8.74
CA HIS A 353 17.28 -27.66 8.67
C HIS A 353 16.85 -28.85 9.55
N SER A 354 16.82 -30.05 8.96
CA SER A 354 16.41 -31.29 9.59
C SER A 354 17.33 -31.84 10.69
N SER A 355 18.42 -31.14 11.02
CA SER A 355 19.50 -31.68 11.86
C SER A 355 19.89 -30.86 13.09
N LEU A 356 19.16 -29.83 13.44
CA LEU A 356 19.47 -29.04 14.65
C LEU A 356 18.20 -28.87 15.52
N PRO A 357 18.32 -29.01 16.87
CA PRO A 357 17.26 -28.58 17.75
C PRO A 357 17.15 -27.06 17.61
N TYR A 358 16.18 -26.62 16.83
CA TYR A 358 15.88 -25.21 16.69
C TYR A 358 15.47 -24.67 18.06
N ARG A 359 16.35 -23.92 18.70
CA ARG A 359 15.87 -22.81 19.51
C ARG A 359 15.24 -21.82 18.54
N LEU A 360 13.95 -21.93 18.36
CA LEU A 360 13.16 -20.82 17.88
C LEU A 360 13.62 -19.60 18.70
N PRO A 361 13.98 -18.45 18.08
CA PRO A 361 14.22 -17.24 18.86
C PRO A 361 13.05 -17.13 19.81
N GLU A 362 13.33 -16.97 21.09
CA GLU A 362 12.31 -16.97 22.15
C GLU A 362 11.16 -16.08 21.69
N PHE A 363 10.10 -16.71 21.25
CA PHE A 363 8.84 -16.01 21.06
C PHE A 363 8.49 -15.51 22.45
N PRO A 364 8.27 -14.20 22.66
CA PRO A 364 7.62 -13.80 23.88
C PRO A 364 6.33 -14.61 23.94
N LEU A 365 6.32 -15.61 24.82
CA LEU A 365 5.15 -16.40 25.11
C LEU A 365 4.03 -15.39 25.30
N LEU A 366 3.01 -15.52 24.47
CA LEU A 366 1.75 -14.83 24.68
C LEU A 366 1.35 -15.19 26.11
N SER A 367 1.52 -14.26 27.05
CA SER A 367 0.82 -14.33 28.30
C SER A 367 -0.66 -14.46 27.93
N PRO A 368 -1.36 -15.46 28.45
CA PRO A 368 -2.81 -15.55 28.31
C PRO A 368 -3.47 -14.28 28.82
N PRO A 369 -4.68 -13.96 28.35
CA PRO A 369 -5.38 -12.71 28.64
C PRO A 369 -5.58 -12.47 30.13
#